data_a87a5c8fff6efa902b2f8cc60ea6101e
#
_entry.id   a87a5c8fff6efa902b2f8cc60ea6101e
#
_cell.length_a   1.000
_cell.length_b   1.000
_cell.length_c   1.000
_cell.angle_alpha   90.00
_cell.angle_beta   90.00
_cell.angle_gamma   90.00
#
_symmetry.space_group_name_H-M   'P 1'
#
loop_
_entity.id
_entity.type
_entity.pdbx_description
1 polymer ?
#
loop_
_entity_poly.entity_id
_entity_poly.type
_entity_poly.pdbx_seq_one_letter_code
_entity_poly.pdbx_strand_id
1 'polypeptide(L)'
;VEEDGKTLYFKDLNNNNTLDVFEDWRKDVETRAKALSKAISIEQVAGLMLFSSHETDQSKGLTETQKTYLRDDKLRNVLHAGPNDVEASVKWTNQMQAFVESLGTEEEPVIPVNISSDPRSAAGETAYNAAGEDISRWPSNLGIAATFNPDIMRQFAKMSSEEYRALGITM
;
A
#
# COMPACT_ATOMS: atom_id res chain seq x y z
N VAL A 1 -3.13 21.09 -12.24
CA VAL A 1 -3.93 22.29 -11.87
C VAL A 1 -2.96 23.43 -11.60
N GLU A 2 -3.29 24.61 -12.09
CA GLU A 2 -2.53 25.83 -11.80
C GLU A 2 -3.18 26.59 -10.64
N GLU A 3 -2.39 26.98 -9.64
CA GLU A 3 -2.82 27.75 -8.49
C GLU A 3 -1.68 28.67 -8.02
N ASP A 4 -1.97 29.97 -7.92
CA ASP A 4 -1.00 31.00 -7.52
C ASP A 4 0.34 30.96 -8.29
N GLY A 5 0.26 30.66 -9.60
CA GLY A 5 1.41 30.54 -10.47
C GLY A 5 2.27 29.29 -10.25
N LYS A 6 1.74 28.27 -9.55
CA LYS A 6 2.37 26.97 -9.35
C LYS A 6 1.55 25.87 -9.99
N THR A 7 2.23 24.95 -10.66
CA THR A 7 1.59 23.71 -11.15
C THR A 7 1.47 22.72 -10.00
N LEU A 8 0.26 22.32 -9.68
CA LEU A 8 -0.03 21.29 -8.70
C LEU A 8 -0.40 20.00 -9.42
N TYR A 9 0.22 18.90 -9.00
CA TYR A 9 -0.03 17.57 -9.55
C TYR A 9 -1.02 16.81 -8.65
N PHE A 10 -1.84 15.98 -9.26
CA PHE A 10 -2.78 15.10 -8.56
C PHE A 10 -2.81 13.73 -9.25
N LYS A 11 -3.34 12.72 -8.57
CA LYS A 11 -3.66 11.44 -9.18
C LYS A 11 -5.07 11.50 -9.72
N ASP A 12 -5.20 11.32 -11.01
CA ASP A 12 -6.47 11.18 -11.71
C ASP A 12 -6.91 9.71 -11.59
N LEU A 13 -7.84 9.45 -10.68
CA LEU A 13 -8.26 8.10 -10.31
C LEU A 13 -9.37 7.55 -11.21
N ASN A 14 -9.96 8.39 -12.06
CA ASN A 14 -10.99 8.02 -13.01
C ASN A 14 -10.64 8.36 -14.47
N ASN A 15 -9.41 8.83 -14.71
CA ASN A 15 -8.88 9.16 -16.02
C ASN A 15 -9.73 10.19 -16.81
N ASN A 16 -10.37 11.14 -16.12
CA ASN A 16 -11.21 12.18 -16.72
C ASN A 16 -10.46 13.50 -16.98
N ASN A 17 -9.21 13.61 -16.58
CA ASN A 17 -8.35 14.79 -16.67
C ASN A 17 -8.89 16.02 -15.90
N THR A 18 -9.75 15.80 -14.92
CA THR A 18 -10.34 16.85 -14.08
C THR A 18 -10.04 16.54 -12.61
N LEU A 19 -9.66 17.56 -11.84
CA LEU A 19 -9.43 17.39 -10.41
C LEU A 19 -10.77 17.25 -9.67
N ASP A 20 -11.13 16.04 -9.33
CA ASP A 20 -12.32 15.75 -8.54
C ASP A 20 -12.12 16.01 -7.05
N VAL A 21 -13.23 16.16 -6.32
CA VAL A 21 -13.19 16.44 -4.87
C VAL A 21 -12.45 15.34 -4.10
N PHE A 22 -12.61 14.08 -4.47
CA PHE A 22 -11.96 12.94 -3.80
C PHE A 22 -10.46 12.85 -4.12
N GLU A 23 -9.99 13.48 -5.19
CA GLU A 23 -8.59 13.53 -5.61
C GLU A 23 -7.84 14.72 -5.02
N ASP A 24 -8.57 15.77 -4.63
CA ASP A 24 -8.00 17.01 -4.13
C ASP A 24 -7.42 16.83 -2.72
N TRP A 25 -6.13 16.52 -2.66
CA TRP A 25 -5.38 16.28 -1.43
C TRP A 25 -5.35 17.50 -0.48
N ARG A 26 -5.73 18.70 -0.92
CA ARG A 26 -5.84 19.91 -0.09
C ARG A 26 -7.10 19.92 0.77
N LYS A 27 -8.11 19.13 0.39
CA LYS A 27 -9.34 18.97 1.15
C LYS A 27 -9.16 18.00 2.31
N ASP A 28 -9.93 18.18 3.35
CA ASP A 28 -9.96 17.28 4.49
C ASP A 28 -10.42 15.86 4.10
N VAL A 29 -9.98 14.87 4.88
CA VAL A 29 -10.24 13.46 4.60
C VAL A 29 -11.74 13.15 4.56
N GLU A 30 -12.53 13.74 5.42
CA GLU A 30 -13.98 13.51 5.51
C GLU A 30 -14.71 13.97 4.24
N THR A 31 -14.36 15.16 3.74
CA THR A 31 -14.90 15.72 2.50
C THR A 31 -14.54 14.81 1.31
N ARG A 32 -13.29 14.38 1.23
CA ARG A 32 -12.81 13.47 0.17
C ARG A 32 -13.50 12.12 0.24
N ALA A 33 -13.59 11.51 1.42
CA ALA A 33 -14.24 10.22 1.62
C ALA A 33 -15.74 10.26 1.25
N LYS A 34 -16.45 11.32 1.62
CA LYS A 34 -17.85 11.53 1.24
C LYS A 34 -18.04 11.68 -0.28
N ALA A 35 -17.11 12.33 -0.95
CA ALA A 35 -17.16 12.45 -2.40
C ALA A 35 -16.92 11.10 -3.06
N LEU A 36 -15.86 10.38 -2.66
CA LEU A 36 -15.53 9.06 -3.19
C LEU A 36 -16.65 8.05 -2.95
N SER A 37 -17.24 8.01 -1.76
CA SER A 37 -18.33 7.06 -1.42
C SER A 37 -19.58 7.20 -2.29
N LYS A 38 -19.75 8.33 -2.98
CA LYS A 38 -20.85 8.55 -3.94
C LYS A 38 -20.46 8.15 -5.36
N ALA A 39 -19.19 8.06 -5.64
CA ALA A 39 -18.66 7.77 -6.98
C ALA A 39 -18.36 6.27 -7.19
N ILE A 40 -18.14 5.52 -6.12
CA ILE A 40 -17.80 4.10 -6.19
C ILE A 40 -19.02 3.19 -6.19
N SER A 41 -18.90 2.03 -6.81
CA SER A 41 -19.94 1.01 -6.86
C SER A 41 -20.02 0.19 -5.57
N ILE A 42 -21.12 -0.55 -5.38
CA ILE A 42 -21.27 -1.46 -4.24
C ILE A 42 -20.27 -2.62 -4.30
N GLU A 43 -19.89 -3.04 -5.51
CA GLU A 43 -18.86 -4.05 -5.76
C GLU A 43 -17.50 -3.56 -5.29
N GLN A 44 -17.17 -2.30 -5.55
CA GLN A 44 -15.94 -1.69 -5.03
C GLN A 44 -15.95 -1.59 -3.51
N VAL A 45 -17.09 -1.24 -2.91
CA VAL A 45 -17.25 -1.25 -1.43
C VAL A 45 -17.05 -2.64 -0.88
N ALA A 46 -17.61 -3.68 -1.50
CA ALA A 46 -17.39 -5.06 -1.11
C ALA A 46 -15.91 -5.47 -1.22
N GLY A 47 -15.25 -5.07 -2.32
CA GLY A 47 -13.82 -5.30 -2.53
C GLY A 47 -12.92 -4.69 -1.47
N LEU A 48 -13.29 -3.53 -0.89
CA LEU A 48 -12.59 -2.93 0.24
C LEU A 48 -12.64 -3.76 1.53
N MET A 49 -13.61 -4.67 1.65
CA MET A 49 -13.74 -5.57 2.79
C MET A 49 -12.91 -6.85 2.62
N LEU A 50 -12.35 -7.09 1.44
CA LEU A 50 -11.49 -8.23 1.16
C LEU A 50 -10.04 -7.93 1.59
N PHE A 51 -9.38 -8.95 2.11
CA PHE A 51 -7.98 -8.90 2.49
C PHE A 51 -7.28 -10.20 2.11
N SER A 52 -6.19 -10.13 1.37
CA SER A 52 -5.46 -11.34 0.97
C SER A 52 -4.02 -11.03 0.55
N SER A 53 -3.16 -12.02 0.73
CA SER A 53 -1.80 -12.02 0.16
C SER A 53 -1.76 -12.57 -1.26
N HIS A 54 -2.55 -13.58 -1.58
CA HIS A 54 -2.63 -14.36 -2.83
C HIS A 54 -1.31 -14.90 -3.39
N GLU A 55 -0.24 -14.14 -3.27
CA GLU A 55 1.10 -14.51 -3.71
C GLU A 55 2.11 -14.14 -2.63
N THR A 56 2.97 -15.07 -2.29
CA THR A 56 4.03 -14.88 -1.28
C THR A 56 5.42 -14.76 -1.92
N ASP A 57 5.51 -14.93 -3.23
CA ASP A 57 6.74 -14.82 -4.01
C ASP A 57 6.68 -13.64 -4.97
N GLN A 58 7.12 -12.48 -4.50
CA GLN A 58 7.11 -11.22 -5.24
C GLN A 58 8.05 -11.25 -6.46
N SER A 59 9.02 -12.18 -6.50
CA SER A 59 9.92 -12.33 -7.65
C SER A 59 9.21 -12.69 -8.94
N LYS A 60 8.01 -13.27 -8.84
CA LYS A 60 7.14 -13.56 -9.98
C LYS A 60 6.51 -12.31 -10.60
N GLY A 61 6.60 -11.16 -9.94
CA GLY A 61 5.90 -9.95 -10.30
C GLY A 61 4.37 -10.10 -10.12
N LEU A 62 3.62 -9.20 -10.73
CA LEU A 62 2.16 -9.21 -10.67
C LEU A 62 1.60 -10.30 -11.59
N THR A 63 1.09 -11.39 -11.01
CA THR A 63 0.55 -12.55 -11.74
C THR A 63 -0.84 -12.27 -12.31
N GLU A 64 -1.25 -13.06 -13.32
CA GLU A 64 -2.61 -12.95 -13.89
C GLU A 64 -3.70 -13.27 -12.85
N THR A 65 -3.43 -14.20 -11.94
CA THR A 65 -4.35 -14.49 -10.82
C THR A 65 -4.56 -13.26 -9.94
N GLN A 66 -3.48 -12.57 -9.58
CA GLN A 66 -3.59 -11.32 -8.80
C GLN A 66 -4.33 -10.23 -9.57
N LYS A 67 -4.06 -10.08 -10.86
CA LYS A 67 -4.79 -9.13 -11.71
C LYS A 67 -6.29 -9.42 -11.73
N THR A 68 -6.69 -10.70 -11.76
CA THR A 68 -8.10 -11.11 -11.68
C THR A 68 -8.73 -10.62 -10.36
N TYR A 69 -8.11 -10.89 -9.22
CA TYR A 69 -8.62 -10.40 -7.93
C TYR A 69 -8.70 -8.88 -7.84
N LEU A 70 -7.69 -8.18 -8.36
CA LEU A 70 -7.67 -6.71 -8.34
C LEU A 70 -8.73 -6.10 -9.26
N ARG A 71 -8.94 -6.68 -10.44
CA ARG A 71 -9.88 -6.18 -11.46
C ARG A 71 -11.31 -6.65 -11.20
N ASP A 72 -11.52 -7.96 -11.00
CA ASP A 72 -12.84 -8.57 -11.00
C ASP A 72 -13.44 -8.55 -9.58
N ASP A 73 -12.69 -8.93 -8.55
CA ASP A 73 -13.13 -8.92 -7.16
C ASP A 73 -12.93 -7.56 -6.47
N LYS A 74 -12.36 -6.58 -7.15
CA LYS A 74 -12.10 -5.24 -6.63
C LYS A 74 -11.26 -5.22 -5.33
N LEU A 75 -10.44 -6.27 -5.10
CA LEU A 75 -9.55 -6.37 -3.94
C LEU A 75 -8.63 -5.16 -3.84
N ARG A 76 -8.58 -4.53 -2.66
CA ARG A 76 -7.74 -3.34 -2.41
C ARG A 76 -6.87 -3.42 -1.15
N ASN A 77 -7.06 -4.42 -0.31
CA ASN A 77 -6.19 -4.63 0.84
C ASN A 77 -5.37 -5.91 0.65
N VAL A 78 -4.07 -5.76 0.51
CA VAL A 78 -3.14 -6.85 0.21
C VAL A 78 -2.08 -6.96 1.28
N LEU A 79 -1.85 -8.17 1.78
CA LEU A 79 -0.76 -8.48 2.69
C LEU A 79 0.52 -8.73 1.89
N HIS A 80 1.55 -7.96 2.16
CA HIS A 80 2.90 -8.25 1.72
C HIS A 80 3.52 -9.26 2.69
N ALA A 81 3.52 -10.52 2.31
CA ALA A 81 4.08 -11.62 3.08
C ALA A 81 5.18 -12.33 2.26
N GLY A 82 6.20 -12.79 2.92
CA GLY A 82 7.28 -13.55 2.33
C GLY A 82 8.62 -12.82 2.30
N PRO A 83 9.70 -13.58 2.43
CA PRO A 83 11.06 -13.06 2.33
C PRO A 83 11.43 -12.93 0.84
N ASN A 84 11.47 -11.71 0.33
CA ASN A 84 11.99 -11.42 -1.00
C ASN A 84 12.99 -10.25 -0.90
N ASP A 85 13.80 -10.12 -1.94
CA ASP A 85 14.71 -8.99 -2.02
C ASP A 85 13.95 -7.66 -2.18
N VAL A 86 14.62 -6.57 -1.89
CA VAL A 86 14.07 -5.21 -1.96
C VAL A 86 13.59 -4.89 -3.38
N GLU A 87 14.36 -5.25 -4.40
CA GLU A 87 14.03 -4.94 -5.79
C GLU A 87 12.73 -5.66 -6.22
N ALA A 88 12.61 -6.96 -5.92
CA ALA A 88 11.41 -7.73 -6.22
C ALA A 88 10.18 -7.16 -5.49
N SER A 89 10.33 -6.80 -4.21
CA SER A 89 9.27 -6.20 -3.41
C SER A 89 8.78 -4.87 -3.96
N VAL A 90 9.69 -3.94 -4.25
CA VAL A 90 9.35 -2.62 -4.82
C VAL A 90 8.73 -2.76 -6.20
N LYS A 91 9.27 -3.64 -7.04
CA LYS A 91 8.74 -3.88 -8.38
C LYS A 91 7.31 -4.43 -8.32
N TRP A 92 7.07 -5.40 -7.46
CA TRP A 92 5.74 -6.00 -7.29
C TRP A 92 4.71 -4.99 -6.78
N THR A 93 5.04 -4.21 -5.74
CA THR A 93 4.13 -3.19 -5.21
C THR A 93 3.81 -2.11 -6.25
N ASN A 94 4.82 -1.64 -6.98
CA ASN A 94 4.63 -0.64 -8.04
C ASN A 94 3.83 -1.18 -9.22
N GLN A 95 4.05 -2.41 -9.65
CA GLN A 95 3.25 -3.06 -10.70
C GLN A 95 1.79 -3.18 -10.30
N MET A 96 1.52 -3.51 -9.05
CA MET A 96 0.16 -3.63 -8.52
C MET A 96 -0.55 -2.28 -8.52
N GLN A 97 0.10 -1.22 -8.04
CA GLN A 97 -0.46 0.13 -8.07
C GLN A 97 -0.73 0.61 -9.49
N ALA A 98 0.26 0.47 -10.37
CA ALA A 98 0.12 0.88 -11.77
C ALA A 98 -1.02 0.11 -12.49
N PHE A 99 -1.15 -1.18 -12.24
CA PHE A 99 -2.23 -1.98 -12.80
C PHE A 99 -3.59 -1.49 -12.31
N VAL A 100 -3.77 -1.28 -11.01
CA VAL A 100 -5.03 -0.81 -10.46
C VAL A 100 -5.36 0.60 -10.95
N GLU A 101 -4.41 1.51 -10.97
CA GLU A 101 -4.59 2.87 -11.49
C GLU A 101 -5.01 2.87 -12.97
N SER A 102 -4.57 1.87 -13.76
CA SER A 102 -4.96 1.73 -15.17
C SER A 102 -6.40 1.24 -15.37
N LEU A 103 -7.09 0.78 -14.33
CA LEU A 103 -8.47 0.29 -14.42
C LEU A 103 -9.52 1.40 -14.28
N GLY A 104 -9.12 2.61 -13.88
CA GLY A 104 -10.04 3.72 -13.66
C GLY A 104 -10.73 4.17 -14.95
N THR A 105 -12.03 4.43 -14.86
CA THR A 105 -12.83 5.08 -15.91
C THR A 105 -13.61 6.24 -15.33
N GLU A 106 -14.12 7.12 -16.17
CA GLU A 106 -14.90 8.28 -15.73
C GLU A 106 -16.07 7.89 -14.83
N GLU A 107 -16.71 6.74 -15.10
CA GLU A 107 -17.84 6.23 -14.34
C GLU A 107 -17.45 5.39 -13.12
N GLU A 108 -16.23 4.85 -13.11
CA GLU A 108 -15.74 3.98 -12.04
C GLU A 108 -14.33 4.38 -11.61
N PRO A 109 -14.21 5.37 -10.69
CA PRO A 109 -12.91 5.75 -10.15
C PRO A 109 -12.28 4.60 -9.37
N VAL A 110 -10.96 4.45 -9.47
CA VAL A 110 -10.26 3.42 -8.73
C VAL A 110 -9.82 3.89 -7.35
N ILE A 111 -9.72 2.93 -6.46
CA ILE A 111 -9.09 3.12 -5.15
C ILE A 111 -7.72 2.44 -5.22
N PRO A 112 -6.61 3.15 -4.94
CA PRO A 112 -5.28 2.55 -4.88
C PRO A 112 -5.21 1.38 -3.89
N VAL A 113 -4.30 0.44 -4.14
CA VAL A 113 -4.11 -0.70 -3.24
C VAL A 113 -3.47 -0.24 -1.94
N ASN A 114 -4.05 -0.66 -0.82
CA ASN A 114 -3.47 -0.56 0.50
C ASN A 114 -2.66 -1.83 0.78
N ILE A 115 -1.35 -1.67 0.92
CA ILE A 115 -0.44 -2.78 1.17
C ILE A 115 -0.02 -2.74 2.63
N SER A 116 -0.28 -3.82 3.33
CA SER A 116 0.06 -4.00 4.73
C SER A 116 1.11 -5.08 4.92
N SER A 117 1.79 -5.07 6.04
CA SER A 117 2.67 -6.14 6.49
C SER A 117 2.70 -6.19 8.02
N ASP A 118 3.33 -7.23 8.53
CA ASP A 118 3.58 -7.40 9.96
C ASP A 118 5.10 -7.33 10.20
N PRO A 119 5.65 -6.14 10.56
CA PRO A 119 7.10 -5.94 10.66
C PRO A 119 7.72 -6.79 11.78
N ARG A 120 8.19 -7.97 11.44
CA ARG A 120 8.93 -8.84 12.34
C ARG A 120 10.42 -8.77 12.00
N SER A 121 11.03 -7.64 12.32
CA SER A 121 12.45 -7.37 12.04
C SER A 121 13.42 -8.19 12.90
N ALA A 122 12.96 -9.23 13.59
CA ALA A 122 13.79 -10.09 14.41
C ALA A 122 14.80 -10.89 13.57
N ALA A 123 15.97 -11.15 14.15
CA ALA A 123 16.96 -12.03 13.57
C ALA A 123 16.40 -13.46 13.45
N GLY A 124 15.98 -13.86 12.29
CA GLY A 124 15.38 -15.16 12.00
C GLY A 124 14.44 -15.06 10.81
N GLU A 125 14.31 -16.15 10.08
CA GLU A 125 13.36 -16.22 8.98
C GLU A 125 11.93 -16.19 9.51
N THR A 126 11.14 -15.24 9.04
CA THR A 126 9.71 -15.18 9.30
C THR A 126 8.97 -14.93 7.99
N ALA A 127 7.71 -15.35 7.91
CA ALA A 127 6.85 -15.10 6.76
C ALA A 127 6.57 -13.60 6.51
N TYR A 128 7.04 -12.72 7.39
CA TYR A 128 6.76 -11.28 7.36
C TYR A 128 8.03 -10.41 7.28
N ASN A 129 9.16 -10.99 6.93
CA ASN A 129 10.35 -10.23 6.56
C ASN A 129 10.23 -9.81 5.10
N ALA A 130 9.61 -8.65 4.88
CA ALA A 130 9.19 -8.18 3.56
C ALA A 130 10.32 -8.03 2.53
N ALA A 131 11.57 -7.91 2.95
CA ALA A 131 12.73 -7.78 2.07
C ALA A 131 13.91 -8.68 2.51
N GLY A 132 13.62 -9.78 3.19
CA GLY A 132 14.65 -10.76 3.57
C GLY A 132 15.74 -10.15 4.45
N GLU A 133 17.00 -10.22 3.98
CA GLU A 133 18.15 -9.70 4.71
C GLU A 133 18.45 -8.22 4.45
N ASP A 134 17.76 -7.61 3.51
CA ASP A 134 18.02 -6.24 3.05
C ASP A 134 17.36 -5.15 3.91
N ILE A 135 16.56 -5.53 4.91
CA ILE A 135 15.97 -4.62 5.90
C ILE A 135 16.70 -4.69 7.23
N SER A 136 16.62 -3.61 8.02
CA SER A 136 17.26 -3.53 9.33
C SER A 136 16.76 -4.63 10.27
N ARG A 137 17.70 -5.35 10.86
CA ARG A 137 17.40 -6.40 11.83
C ARG A 137 17.50 -5.88 13.25
N TRP A 138 16.50 -6.22 14.02
CA TRP A 138 16.34 -5.81 15.41
C TRP A 138 16.16 -7.04 16.31
N PRO A 139 16.39 -6.90 17.63
CA PRO A 139 15.93 -7.88 18.59
C PRO A 139 14.42 -8.12 18.47
N SER A 140 13.94 -9.27 18.92
CA SER A 140 12.49 -9.52 18.98
C SER A 140 11.79 -8.42 19.82
N ASN A 141 10.48 -8.26 19.63
CA ASN A 141 9.69 -7.31 20.44
C ASN A 141 9.85 -7.55 21.94
N LEU A 142 9.97 -8.81 22.36
CA LEU A 142 10.27 -9.17 23.74
C LEU A 142 11.68 -8.70 24.17
N GLY A 143 12.67 -8.85 23.29
CA GLY A 143 14.03 -8.36 23.53
C GLY A 143 14.09 -6.84 23.66
N ILE A 144 13.38 -6.11 22.79
CA ILE A 144 13.26 -4.65 22.90
C ILE A 144 12.56 -4.25 24.21
N ALA A 145 11.46 -4.91 24.56
CA ALA A 145 10.74 -4.66 25.80
C ALA A 145 11.59 -4.92 27.05
N ALA A 146 12.44 -5.95 27.03
CA ALA A 146 13.34 -6.30 28.12
C ALA A 146 14.41 -5.24 28.41
N THR A 147 14.63 -4.29 27.51
CA THR A 147 15.53 -3.14 27.76
C THR A 147 14.92 -2.12 28.72
N PHE A 148 13.61 -2.13 28.94
CA PHE A 148 12.86 -1.11 29.69
C PHE A 148 13.11 0.32 29.21
N ASN A 149 13.56 0.48 27.97
CA ASN A 149 13.89 1.78 27.39
C ASN A 149 12.93 2.08 26.20
N PRO A 150 11.94 2.97 26.37
CA PRO A 150 10.98 3.29 25.31
C PRO A 150 11.63 3.99 24.10
N ASP A 151 12.79 4.59 24.23
CA ASP A 151 13.47 5.26 23.11
C ASP A 151 14.00 4.25 22.09
N ILE A 152 14.40 3.07 22.53
CA ILE A 152 14.78 1.97 21.61
C ILE A 152 13.58 1.55 20.77
N MET A 153 12.40 1.43 21.37
CA MET A 153 11.16 1.13 20.64
C MET A 153 10.79 2.23 19.64
N ARG A 154 10.99 3.51 20.00
CA ARG A 154 10.75 4.64 19.08
C ARG A 154 11.71 4.61 17.89
N GLN A 155 12.98 4.30 18.12
CA GLN A 155 13.96 4.13 17.05
C GLN A 155 13.60 2.98 16.13
N PHE A 156 13.25 1.82 16.67
CA PHE A 156 12.77 0.67 15.90
C PHE A 156 11.56 1.05 15.03
N ALA A 157 10.52 1.62 15.64
CA ALA A 157 9.31 1.99 14.93
C ALA A 157 9.57 2.99 13.79
N LYS A 158 10.46 3.98 14.03
CA LYS A 158 10.85 4.95 13.01
C LYS A 158 11.55 4.28 11.82
N MET A 159 12.58 3.49 12.08
CA MET A 159 13.35 2.81 11.02
C MET A 159 12.47 1.83 10.25
N SER A 160 11.69 1.00 10.94
CA SER A 160 10.75 0.08 10.33
C SER A 160 9.73 0.79 9.45
N SER A 161 9.17 1.91 9.91
CA SER A 161 8.23 2.72 9.13
C SER A 161 8.87 3.30 7.85
N GLU A 162 10.10 3.77 7.93
CA GLU A 162 10.81 4.34 6.77
C GLU A 162 11.13 3.25 5.74
N GLU A 163 11.65 2.11 6.17
CA GLU A 163 12.01 0.99 5.28
C GLU A 163 10.78 0.36 4.63
N TYR A 164 9.75 0.05 5.41
CA TYR A 164 8.53 -0.55 4.86
C TYR A 164 7.79 0.39 3.91
N ARG A 165 7.77 1.68 4.21
CA ARG A 165 7.22 2.67 3.29
C ARG A 165 8.00 2.74 1.99
N ALA A 166 9.33 2.62 2.03
CA ALA A 166 10.17 2.55 0.83
C ALA A 166 9.87 1.32 -0.03
N LEU A 167 9.41 0.21 0.58
CA LEU A 167 8.93 -1.00 -0.12
C LEU A 167 7.51 -0.85 -0.71
N GLY A 168 6.84 0.28 -0.47
CA GLY A 168 5.45 0.50 -0.89
C GLY A 168 4.41 -0.03 0.10
N ILE A 169 4.81 -0.43 1.30
CA ILE A 169 3.93 -0.90 2.36
C ILE A 169 3.48 0.31 3.17
N THR A 170 2.17 0.50 3.31
CA THR A 170 1.58 1.72 3.87
C THR A 170 0.86 1.52 5.20
N MET A 171 0.60 0.26 5.56
CA MET A 171 -0.09 -0.12 6.80
C MET A 171 0.55 -1.33 7.48
#